data_77898aafe0b6fb68b43145b4e1b7b1da
#
_entry.id   77898aafe0b6fb68b43145b4e1b7b1da
#
_cell.length_a   1.000
_cell.length_b   1.000
_cell.length_c   1.000
_cell.angle_alpha   90.00
_cell.angle_beta   90.00
_cell.angle_gamma   90.00
#
_symmetry.space_group_name_H-M   'P 1'
#
loop_
_entity.id
_entity.type
_entity.pdbx_description
1 polymer ?
#
loop_
_entity_poly.entity_id
_entity_poly.type
_entity_poly.pdbx_seq_one_letter_code
_entity_poly.pdbx_strand_id
1 'polypeptide(L)'
;MKRLLSWFLCLWMMLMPAVSLAGLKPGQTGEEVRLLQQRLITLGLLSGTADGDYGQKTQNAVSEAQRLLMLAGCQITQTGSADDDTIALLFDESLESALLLLCDGSKGQRVKDAQNRLIDLKLLEPPADGAYGSATTEAVQQFQLKMAELGAEVSRQDGVLDLPTYQLMFSDLSKYHFPAPVCFNEKKPLSLTSDHLYGDACIVIDATTGQVLFEHNSRQRMYPASTTKIMTLLLALEAGHLNDLVTIPQSAAEVPADSSLVPVHPGEKMTMDALLHGLIIRSGNDAANAVATLCGGSVDEFVVAMNEKAKQLGANDTHFVNPHGYHDENHYTTAYDLATIARAGLTDVEFCRIVTCLSYALPATDDRPSDVLTCTHELFDPESEYYIPYAAGVKSGYTSAAGFCYVGAAQTKQGTLIAVVLHAPTRNRAWLDMKKLFSYGYAAMK
;
A
#
# COMPACT_ATOMS: atom_id res chain seq x y z
N MET A 1 18.25 20.60 4.66
CA MET A 1 18.59 21.70 3.75
C MET A 1 17.42 22.18 2.86
N LYS A 2 16.41 21.39 2.51
CA LYS A 2 15.25 21.82 1.67
C LYS A 2 14.21 22.69 2.38
N ARG A 3 14.13 22.69 3.71
CA ARG A 3 13.19 23.55 4.49
C ARG A 3 13.70 24.98 4.73
N LEU A 4 14.99 25.23 4.59
CA LEU A 4 15.57 26.58 4.73
C LEU A 4 15.44 27.43 3.47
N LEU A 5 15.34 26.83 2.28
CA LEU A 5 15.14 27.58 1.02
C LEU A 5 13.72 28.16 0.91
N SER A 6 12.70 27.48 1.42
CA SER A 6 11.31 27.95 1.39
C SER A 6 11.10 29.20 2.26
N TRP A 7 11.78 29.29 3.42
CA TRP A 7 11.69 30.47 4.30
C TRP A 7 12.44 31.68 3.78
N PHE A 8 13.50 31.49 2.98
CA PHE A 8 14.22 32.60 2.37
C PHE A 8 13.46 33.22 1.20
N LEU A 9 12.69 32.46 0.43
CA LEU A 9 11.84 32.99 -0.63
C LEU A 9 10.65 33.79 -0.05
N CYS A 10 9.99 33.32 0.99
CA CYS A 10 8.91 34.05 1.66
C CYS A 10 9.38 35.36 2.33
N LEU A 11 10.61 35.38 2.87
CA LEU A 11 11.13 36.58 3.53
C LEU A 11 11.58 37.66 2.50
N TRP A 12 11.93 37.25 1.28
CA TRP A 12 12.33 38.19 0.22
C TRP A 12 11.10 38.87 -0.45
N MET A 13 9.93 38.20 -0.46
CA MET A 13 8.68 38.80 -0.95
C MET A 13 8.09 39.86 -0.01
N MET A 14 8.42 39.84 1.29
CA MET A 14 7.91 40.86 2.26
C MET A 14 8.69 42.18 2.25
N LEU A 15 9.75 42.30 1.49
CA LEU A 15 10.60 43.51 1.45
C LEU A 15 10.65 44.18 0.07
N MET A 16 9.83 43.74 -0.90
CA MET A 16 9.72 44.50 -2.15
C MET A 16 8.75 45.68 -1.98
N PRO A 17 9.08 46.90 -2.42
CA PRO A 17 8.11 47.98 -2.58
C PRO A 17 7.01 47.44 -3.50
N ALA A 18 5.75 47.75 -3.22
CA ALA A 18 4.63 47.40 -4.06
C ALA A 18 4.89 47.92 -5.48
N VAL A 19 5.55 47.13 -6.31
CA VAL A 19 5.61 47.35 -7.75
C VAL A 19 4.20 47.04 -8.24
N SER A 20 3.47 48.10 -8.54
CA SER A 20 2.17 47.95 -9.22
C SER A 20 2.51 47.42 -10.60
N LEU A 21 2.39 46.11 -10.79
CA LEU A 21 2.40 45.51 -12.12
C LEU A 21 1.18 46.04 -12.87
N ALA A 22 1.39 47.00 -13.76
CA ALA A 22 0.36 47.47 -14.68
C ALA A 22 0.31 46.55 -15.90
N GLY A 23 -0.80 46.54 -16.64
CA GLY A 23 -0.99 45.65 -17.79
C GLY A 23 0.18 45.61 -18.76
N LEU A 24 0.71 44.42 -19.02
CA LEU A 24 1.87 44.14 -19.85
C LEU A 24 1.45 43.58 -21.22
N LYS A 25 2.10 44.04 -22.30
CA LYS A 25 1.78 43.66 -23.69
C LYS A 25 3.02 43.17 -24.44
N PRO A 26 2.85 42.32 -25.46
CA PRO A 26 3.93 41.88 -26.34
C PRO A 26 4.75 43.07 -26.87
N GLY A 27 6.06 42.92 -26.87
CA GLY A 27 7.03 43.97 -27.29
C GLY A 27 7.50 44.89 -26.16
N GLN A 28 6.92 44.82 -24.96
CA GLN A 28 7.44 45.57 -23.79
C GLN A 28 8.67 44.89 -23.20
N THR A 29 9.53 45.71 -22.57
CA THR A 29 10.71 45.21 -21.90
C THR A 29 10.87 45.87 -20.52
N GLY A 30 11.53 45.21 -19.59
CA GLY A 30 11.85 45.77 -18.29
C GLY A 30 11.65 44.81 -17.11
N GLU A 31 11.79 45.36 -15.91
CA GLU A 31 11.74 44.55 -14.68
C GLU A 31 10.35 43.98 -14.40
N GLU A 32 9.28 44.69 -14.77
CA GLU A 32 7.89 44.18 -14.63
C GLU A 32 7.65 42.96 -15.51
N VAL A 33 8.17 42.93 -16.75
CA VAL A 33 8.15 41.79 -17.64
C VAL A 33 8.94 40.61 -17.03
N ARG A 34 10.09 40.92 -16.43
CA ARG A 34 10.90 39.90 -15.77
C ARG A 34 10.19 39.25 -14.59
N LEU A 35 9.50 40.03 -13.77
CA LEU A 35 8.70 39.53 -12.66
C LEU A 35 7.56 38.61 -13.15
N LEU A 36 6.84 39.02 -14.20
CA LEU A 36 5.84 38.18 -14.85
C LEU A 36 6.44 36.86 -15.36
N GLN A 37 7.58 36.93 -16.05
CA GLN A 37 8.28 35.74 -16.54
C GLN A 37 8.73 34.81 -15.40
N GLN A 38 9.23 35.34 -14.28
CA GLN A 38 9.59 34.57 -13.11
C GLN A 38 8.37 33.81 -12.56
N ARG A 39 7.20 34.47 -12.46
CA ARG A 39 5.96 33.80 -12.03
C ARG A 39 5.55 32.71 -13.00
N LEU A 40 5.57 32.96 -14.31
CA LEU A 40 5.27 31.99 -15.34
C LEU A 40 6.25 30.80 -15.33
N ILE A 41 7.52 31.02 -15.02
CA ILE A 41 8.53 29.96 -14.85
C ILE A 41 8.23 29.14 -13.59
N THR A 42 7.89 29.79 -12.47
CA THR A 42 7.52 29.12 -11.23
C THR A 42 6.28 28.22 -11.45
N LEU A 43 5.32 28.68 -12.24
CA LEU A 43 4.14 27.89 -12.63
C LEU A 43 4.44 26.84 -13.72
N GLY A 44 5.66 26.80 -14.25
CA GLY A 44 6.06 25.88 -15.32
C GLY A 44 5.42 26.18 -16.68
N LEU A 45 4.83 27.35 -16.85
CA LEU A 45 4.20 27.81 -18.11
C LEU A 45 5.22 28.44 -19.07
N LEU A 46 6.35 28.90 -18.55
CA LEU A 46 7.45 29.46 -19.34
C LEU A 46 8.73 28.67 -19.03
N SER A 47 9.51 28.32 -20.04
CA SER A 47 10.82 27.68 -19.89
C SER A 47 11.96 28.64 -20.23
N GLY A 48 13.10 28.49 -19.53
CA GLY A 48 14.30 29.34 -19.73
C GLY A 48 14.52 30.34 -18.61
N THR A 49 15.14 31.47 -18.94
CA THR A 49 15.44 32.56 -17.99
C THR A 49 14.50 33.74 -18.20
N ALA A 50 14.18 34.43 -17.13
CA ALA A 50 13.45 35.69 -17.18
C ALA A 50 14.37 36.80 -17.73
N ASP A 51 14.29 37.05 -19.03
CA ASP A 51 15.15 38.00 -19.75
C ASP A 51 14.60 39.42 -19.71
N GLY A 52 13.36 39.61 -19.31
CA GLY A 52 12.69 40.89 -19.27
C GLY A 52 12.19 41.37 -20.63
N ASP A 53 12.12 40.52 -21.65
CA ASP A 53 11.56 40.81 -22.97
C ASP A 53 10.21 40.05 -23.16
N TYR A 54 9.13 40.78 -23.38
CA TYR A 54 7.81 40.20 -23.67
C TYR A 54 7.72 39.74 -25.13
N GLY A 55 8.55 38.76 -25.47
CA GLY A 55 8.57 38.11 -26.77
C GLY A 55 7.49 37.07 -26.94
N GLN A 56 7.55 36.34 -28.06
CA GLN A 56 6.55 35.32 -28.43
C GLN A 56 6.41 34.20 -27.39
N LYS A 57 7.50 33.80 -26.73
CA LYS A 57 7.46 32.78 -25.68
C LYS A 57 6.64 33.22 -24.47
N THR A 58 6.85 34.44 -24.02
CA THR A 58 6.08 35.05 -22.92
C THR A 58 4.62 35.21 -23.28
N GLN A 59 4.33 35.65 -24.54
CA GLN A 59 2.97 35.77 -25.05
C GLN A 59 2.23 34.40 -25.03
N ASN A 60 2.88 33.33 -25.50
CA ASN A 60 2.32 31.99 -25.50
C ASN A 60 2.07 31.50 -24.08
N ALA A 61 2.99 31.74 -23.14
CA ALA A 61 2.86 31.36 -21.74
C ALA A 61 1.68 32.07 -21.05
N VAL A 62 1.53 33.38 -21.30
CA VAL A 62 0.38 34.17 -20.80
C VAL A 62 -0.94 33.67 -21.41
N SER A 63 -0.95 33.39 -22.72
CA SER A 63 -2.14 32.84 -23.40
C SER A 63 -2.56 31.50 -22.80
N GLU A 64 -1.61 30.63 -22.49
CA GLU A 64 -1.89 29.35 -21.82
C GLU A 64 -2.39 29.56 -20.39
N ALA A 65 -1.80 30.47 -19.63
CA ALA A 65 -2.29 30.82 -18.30
C ALA A 65 -3.76 31.32 -18.33
N GLN A 66 -4.06 32.21 -19.28
CA GLN A 66 -5.43 32.71 -19.47
C GLN A 66 -6.40 31.56 -19.79
N ARG A 67 -6.02 30.61 -20.66
CA ARG A 67 -6.82 29.44 -20.98
C ARG A 67 -7.11 28.60 -19.72
N LEU A 68 -6.12 28.35 -18.89
CA LEU A 68 -6.29 27.58 -17.64
C LEU A 68 -7.19 28.32 -16.63
N LEU A 69 -7.02 29.63 -16.50
CA LEU A 69 -7.87 30.46 -15.65
C LEU A 69 -9.33 30.48 -16.14
N MET A 70 -9.56 30.53 -17.45
CA MET A 70 -10.91 30.40 -18.02
C MET A 70 -11.54 29.04 -17.72
N LEU A 71 -10.78 27.96 -17.78
CA LEU A 71 -11.24 26.62 -17.39
C LEU A 71 -11.56 26.52 -15.87
N ALA A 72 -10.89 27.34 -15.06
CA ALA A 72 -11.21 27.48 -13.63
C ALA A 72 -12.41 28.39 -13.34
N GLY A 73 -13.05 28.94 -14.38
CA GLY A 73 -14.25 29.79 -14.26
C GLY A 73 -13.97 31.28 -14.14
N CYS A 74 -12.72 31.71 -14.30
CA CYS A 74 -12.38 33.13 -14.28
C CYS A 74 -12.88 33.87 -15.54
N GLN A 75 -13.40 35.07 -15.37
CA GLN A 75 -13.97 35.90 -16.45
C GLN A 75 -12.87 36.75 -17.12
N ILE A 76 -12.02 36.10 -17.90
CA ILE A 76 -10.95 36.75 -18.70
C ILE A 76 -10.98 36.26 -20.13
N THR A 77 -10.22 36.89 -21.02
CA THR A 77 -10.08 36.53 -22.42
C THR A 77 -8.67 36.07 -22.75
N GLN A 78 -8.54 35.07 -23.62
CA GLN A 78 -7.27 34.54 -24.06
C GLN A 78 -6.65 35.43 -25.17
N THR A 79 -5.88 36.42 -24.77
CA THR A 79 -5.26 37.41 -25.70
C THR A 79 -3.74 37.24 -25.83
N GLY A 80 -3.12 36.56 -24.86
CA GLY A 80 -1.66 36.53 -24.72
C GLY A 80 -1.05 37.84 -24.24
N SER A 81 -1.87 38.84 -23.84
CA SER A 81 -1.44 40.03 -23.13
C SER A 81 -1.82 39.92 -21.67
N ALA A 82 -0.91 40.27 -20.76
CA ALA A 82 -1.14 40.25 -19.32
C ALA A 82 -1.72 41.57 -18.87
N ASP A 83 -3.03 41.76 -19.05
CA ASP A 83 -3.76 42.93 -18.51
C ASP A 83 -3.81 42.87 -16.96
N ASP A 84 -4.31 43.92 -16.33
CA ASP A 84 -4.34 44.04 -14.88
C ASP A 84 -5.11 42.86 -14.23
N ASP A 85 -6.22 42.42 -14.83
CA ASP A 85 -6.99 41.27 -14.36
C ASP A 85 -6.22 39.96 -14.49
N THR A 86 -5.57 39.73 -15.62
CA THR A 86 -4.69 38.55 -15.83
C THR A 86 -3.54 38.52 -14.83
N ILE A 87 -2.89 39.69 -14.58
CA ILE A 87 -1.81 39.79 -13.60
C ILE A 87 -2.32 39.48 -12.20
N ALA A 88 -3.45 40.06 -11.78
CA ALA A 88 -4.02 39.82 -10.47
C ALA A 88 -4.29 38.32 -10.26
N LEU A 89 -4.88 37.64 -11.24
CA LEU A 89 -5.19 36.21 -11.18
C LEU A 89 -3.93 35.31 -11.22
N LEU A 90 -2.89 35.71 -11.96
CA LEU A 90 -1.62 34.97 -12.00
C LEU A 90 -0.88 34.96 -10.67
N PHE A 91 -1.06 36.01 -9.85
CA PHE A 91 -0.42 36.13 -8.54
C PHE A 91 -1.36 35.75 -7.38
N ASP A 92 -2.60 35.33 -7.66
CA ASP A 92 -3.51 34.80 -6.65
C ASP A 92 -3.12 33.37 -6.30
N GLU A 93 -2.67 33.14 -5.06
CA GLU A 93 -2.26 31.82 -4.56
C GLU A 93 -3.43 30.81 -4.53
N SER A 94 -4.67 31.26 -4.40
CA SER A 94 -5.84 30.39 -4.41
C SER A 94 -6.11 29.73 -5.76
N LEU A 95 -5.58 30.30 -6.85
CA LEU A 95 -5.70 29.81 -8.23
C LEU A 95 -4.48 28.98 -8.70
N GLU A 96 -3.46 28.84 -7.86
CA GLU A 96 -2.24 28.14 -8.24
C GLU A 96 -2.51 26.70 -8.71
N SER A 97 -3.41 25.97 -8.05
CA SER A 97 -3.77 24.62 -8.46
C SER A 97 -4.41 24.55 -9.86
N ALA A 98 -5.20 25.55 -10.23
CA ALA A 98 -5.81 25.68 -11.55
C ALA A 98 -4.76 25.98 -12.63
N LEU A 99 -3.79 26.86 -12.32
CA LEU A 99 -2.67 27.20 -13.21
C LEU A 99 -1.68 26.04 -13.40
N LEU A 100 -1.68 25.07 -12.49
CA LEU A 100 -0.84 23.88 -12.56
C LEU A 100 -1.51 22.68 -13.28
N LEU A 101 -2.75 22.84 -13.71
CA LEU A 101 -3.52 21.80 -14.41
C LEU A 101 -3.01 21.61 -15.86
N LEU A 102 -2.86 20.35 -16.28
CA LEU A 102 -2.57 19.98 -17.67
C LEU A 102 -3.72 19.16 -18.26
N CYS A 103 -4.21 19.56 -19.41
CA CYS A 103 -5.31 18.92 -20.11
C CYS A 103 -5.16 19.07 -21.63
N ASP A 104 -6.09 18.52 -22.39
CA ASP A 104 -6.09 18.64 -23.85
C ASP A 104 -5.89 20.10 -24.30
N GLY A 105 -4.96 20.30 -25.22
CA GLY A 105 -4.52 21.59 -25.71
C GLY A 105 -3.37 22.23 -24.92
N SER A 106 -3.01 21.76 -23.72
CA SER A 106 -1.83 22.25 -22.97
C SER A 106 -0.53 21.94 -23.73
N LYS A 107 0.45 22.83 -23.63
CA LYS A 107 1.75 22.69 -24.31
C LYS A 107 2.91 23.13 -23.43
N GLY A 108 4.09 22.58 -23.71
CA GLY A 108 5.35 23.02 -23.09
C GLY A 108 6.11 21.96 -22.33
N GLN A 109 7.08 22.38 -21.54
CA GLN A 109 8.03 21.47 -20.90
C GLN A 109 7.35 20.54 -19.90
N ARG A 110 6.41 21.03 -19.09
CA ARG A 110 5.67 20.19 -18.11
C ARG A 110 4.87 19.08 -18.79
N VAL A 111 4.26 19.35 -19.95
CA VAL A 111 3.58 18.33 -20.75
C VAL A 111 4.59 17.29 -21.21
N LYS A 112 5.75 17.75 -21.72
CA LYS A 112 6.82 16.86 -22.16
C LYS A 112 7.38 16.00 -21.03
N ASP A 113 7.52 16.56 -19.83
CA ASP A 113 7.98 15.82 -18.65
C ASP A 113 6.95 14.74 -18.26
N ALA A 114 5.65 15.08 -18.25
CA ALA A 114 4.58 14.13 -17.99
C ALA A 114 4.55 13.02 -19.06
N GLN A 115 4.68 13.35 -20.34
CA GLN A 115 4.74 12.38 -21.43
C GLN A 115 5.94 11.44 -21.30
N ASN A 116 7.15 11.96 -21.01
CA ASN A 116 8.32 11.13 -20.77
C ASN A 116 8.08 10.16 -19.62
N ARG A 117 7.47 10.64 -18.53
CA ARG A 117 7.14 9.78 -17.40
C ARG A 117 6.11 8.69 -17.78
N LEU A 118 5.08 9.02 -18.57
CA LEU A 118 4.11 8.05 -19.06
C LEU A 118 4.74 7.02 -20.00
N ILE A 119 5.73 7.43 -20.82
CA ILE A 119 6.53 6.53 -21.67
C ILE A 119 7.34 5.56 -20.80
N ASP A 120 8.03 6.06 -19.76
CA ASP A 120 8.76 5.23 -18.79
C ASP A 120 7.83 4.21 -18.09
N LEU A 121 6.59 4.62 -17.83
CA LEU A 121 5.55 3.79 -17.25
C LEU A 121 4.84 2.86 -18.26
N LYS A 122 5.25 2.90 -19.54
CA LYS A 122 4.67 2.13 -20.66
C LYS A 122 3.17 2.39 -20.88
N LEU A 123 2.73 3.60 -20.60
CA LEU A 123 1.36 4.06 -20.83
C LEU A 123 1.21 4.96 -22.05
N LEU A 124 2.30 5.44 -22.61
CA LEU A 124 2.34 6.28 -23.79
C LEU A 124 3.48 5.81 -24.72
N GLU A 125 3.23 5.83 -26.02
CA GLU A 125 4.26 5.55 -27.03
C GLU A 125 5.13 6.79 -27.29
N PRO A 126 6.46 6.63 -27.48
CA PRO A 126 7.33 7.75 -27.82
C PRO A 126 7.06 8.28 -29.25
N PRO A 127 7.44 9.53 -29.56
CA PRO A 127 8.18 10.48 -28.71
C PRO A 127 7.28 11.38 -27.86
N ALA A 128 7.84 11.97 -26.80
CA ALA A 128 7.21 13.09 -26.08
C ALA A 128 7.33 14.37 -26.90
N ASP A 129 6.22 14.85 -27.42
CA ASP A 129 6.17 16.03 -28.31
C ASP A 129 5.93 17.35 -27.56
N GLY A 130 5.52 17.29 -26.29
CA GLY A 130 5.20 18.43 -25.46
C GLY A 130 3.84 19.07 -25.78
N ALA A 131 2.95 18.35 -26.49
CA ALA A 131 1.57 18.75 -26.73
C ALA A 131 0.60 17.75 -26.09
N TYR A 132 -0.28 18.22 -25.21
CA TYR A 132 -1.28 17.40 -24.55
C TYR A 132 -2.45 17.19 -25.50
N GLY A 133 -2.45 16.07 -26.21
CA GLY A 133 -3.52 15.66 -27.10
C GLY A 133 -4.25 14.42 -26.58
N SER A 134 -5.11 13.81 -27.41
CA SER A 134 -5.92 12.65 -27.05
C SER A 134 -5.11 11.48 -26.52
N ALA A 135 -3.97 11.15 -27.14
CA ALA A 135 -3.09 10.07 -26.69
C ALA A 135 -2.55 10.31 -25.27
N THR A 136 -2.18 11.56 -24.95
CA THR A 136 -1.73 11.95 -23.59
C THR A 136 -2.90 11.88 -22.62
N THR A 137 -4.10 12.34 -23.03
CA THR A 137 -5.32 12.26 -22.21
C THR A 137 -5.65 10.81 -21.85
N GLU A 138 -5.64 9.91 -22.81
CA GLU A 138 -5.87 8.47 -22.60
C GLU A 138 -4.81 7.86 -21.67
N ALA A 139 -3.54 8.17 -21.88
CA ALA A 139 -2.44 7.67 -21.06
C ALA A 139 -2.54 8.15 -19.61
N VAL A 140 -2.88 9.42 -19.37
CA VAL A 140 -3.12 9.95 -18.02
C VAL A 140 -4.36 9.31 -17.40
N GLN A 141 -5.44 9.13 -18.14
CA GLN A 141 -6.63 8.45 -17.64
C GLN A 141 -6.32 7.00 -17.24
N GLN A 142 -5.56 6.26 -18.05
CA GLN A 142 -5.12 4.92 -17.70
C GLN A 142 -4.24 4.91 -16.45
N PHE A 143 -3.35 5.89 -16.30
CA PHE A 143 -2.56 6.05 -15.08
C PHE A 143 -3.47 6.25 -13.86
N GLN A 144 -4.42 7.20 -13.95
CA GLN A 144 -5.35 7.52 -12.87
C GLN A 144 -6.19 6.29 -12.46
N LEU A 145 -6.77 5.58 -13.41
CA LEU A 145 -7.56 4.38 -13.17
C LEU A 145 -6.73 3.27 -12.50
N LYS A 146 -5.53 3.01 -13.03
CA LYS A 146 -4.63 1.99 -12.46
C LYS A 146 -4.17 2.36 -11.06
N MET A 147 -3.85 3.63 -10.81
CA MET A 147 -3.43 4.08 -9.47
C MET A 147 -4.58 3.98 -8.46
N ALA A 148 -5.80 4.37 -8.84
CA ALA A 148 -6.99 4.19 -8.01
C ALA A 148 -7.25 2.70 -7.73
N GLU A 149 -7.13 1.85 -8.75
CA GLU A 149 -7.22 0.40 -8.62
C GLU A 149 -6.20 -0.17 -7.62
N LEU A 150 -5.00 0.37 -7.58
CA LEU A 150 -3.92 -0.02 -6.66
C LEU A 150 -4.05 0.61 -5.26
N GLY A 151 -5.12 1.38 -5.00
CA GLY A 151 -5.43 1.95 -3.70
C GLY A 151 -4.77 3.30 -3.43
N ALA A 152 -4.26 3.99 -4.46
CA ALA A 152 -3.81 5.37 -4.33
C ALA A 152 -5.00 6.34 -4.29
N GLU A 153 -4.87 7.41 -3.51
CA GLU A 153 -5.81 8.52 -3.57
C GLU A 153 -5.62 9.28 -4.89
N VAL A 154 -6.60 9.20 -5.78
CA VAL A 154 -6.63 9.88 -7.07
C VAL A 154 -7.85 10.76 -7.13
N SER A 155 -7.63 12.06 -7.27
CA SER A 155 -8.69 13.09 -7.26
C SER A 155 -9.57 13.07 -8.52
N ARG A 156 -9.04 12.56 -9.65
CA ARG A 156 -9.68 12.55 -10.97
C ARG A 156 -9.35 11.28 -11.73
N GLN A 157 -10.26 10.90 -12.66
CA GLN A 157 -10.08 9.73 -13.54
C GLN A 157 -10.53 10.05 -14.98
N ASP A 158 -10.37 11.30 -15.40
CA ASP A 158 -10.85 11.84 -16.66
C ASP A 158 -9.75 12.21 -17.66
N GLY A 159 -8.51 11.85 -17.34
CA GLY A 159 -7.37 12.17 -18.18
C GLY A 159 -6.88 13.61 -18.07
N VAL A 160 -7.36 14.37 -17.11
CA VAL A 160 -6.83 15.70 -16.77
C VAL A 160 -5.79 15.53 -15.65
N LEU A 161 -4.59 16.03 -15.87
CA LEU A 161 -3.48 15.91 -14.93
C LEU A 161 -3.44 17.12 -14.00
N ASP A 162 -4.07 16.97 -12.83
CA ASP A 162 -4.01 17.96 -11.76
C ASP A 162 -2.72 17.81 -10.92
N LEU A 163 -2.47 18.78 -10.04
CA LEU A 163 -1.25 18.80 -9.25
C LEU A 163 -1.07 17.54 -8.37
N PRO A 164 -2.09 17.03 -7.65
CA PRO A 164 -1.96 15.80 -6.87
C PRO A 164 -1.60 14.60 -7.75
N THR A 165 -2.27 14.42 -8.89
CA THR A 165 -1.96 13.33 -9.84
C THR A 165 -0.56 13.48 -10.45
N TYR A 166 -0.16 14.71 -10.79
CA TYR A 166 1.20 14.97 -11.26
C TYR A 166 2.26 14.60 -10.21
N GLN A 167 2.07 15.00 -8.97
CA GLN A 167 2.96 14.65 -7.86
C GLN A 167 3.00 13.14 -7.62
N LEU A 168 1.85 12.49 -7.66
CA LEU A 168 1.76 11.03 -7.56
C LEU A 168 2.55 10.34 -8.67
N MET A 169 2.41 10.79 -9.92
CA MET A 169 3.09 10.23 -11.09
C MET A 169 4.62 10.27 -10.96
N PHE A 170 5.16 11.31 -10.34
CA PHE A 170 6.61 11.49 -10.11
C PHE A 170 7.09 11.00 -8.74
N SER A 171 6.20 10.45 -7.91
CA SER A 171 6.55 9.82 -6.64
C SER A 171 7.16 8.43 -6.85
N ASP A 172 7.59 7.81 -5.75
CA ASP A 172 7.92 6.39 -5.75
C ASP A 172 6.65 5.56 -5.87
N LEU A 173 6.44 4.96 -7.03
CA LEU A 173 5.27 4.13 -7.34
C LEU A 173 5.44 2.65 -6.95
N SER A 174 6.63 2.24 -6.51
CA SER A 174 6.91 0.84 -6.13
C SER A 174 6.00 0.37 -5.00
N LYS A 175 5.67 1.27 -4.06
CA LYS A 175 4.74 1.02 -2.96
C LYS A 175 3.32 0.64 -3.40
N TYR A 176 2.96 0.94 -4.64
CA TYR A 176 1.67 0.55 -5.25
C TYR A 176 1.82 -0.62 -6.23
N HIS A 177 3.04 -1.18 -6.38
CA HIS A 177 3.34 -2.20 -7.40
C HIS A 177 2.96 -1.75 -8.81
N PHE A 178 3.33 -0.52 -9.13
CA PHE A 178 3.13 0.00 -10.47
C PHE A 178 4.37 -0.28 -11.36
N PRO A 179 4.21 -0.76 -12.58
CA PRO A 179 2.95 -0.92 -13.32
C PRO A 179 2.06 -2.01 -12.73
N ALA A 180 0.71 -1.82 -12.85
CA ALA A 180 -0.24 -2.80 -12.35
C ALA A 180 0.00 -4.19 -12.96
N PRO A 181 -0.25 -5.29 -12.21
CA PRO A 181 -0.12 -6.64 -12.73
C PRO A 181 -0.90 -6.87 -14.02
N VAL A 182 -0.38 -7.71 -14.87
CA VAL A 182 -1.07 -8.15 -16.10
C VAL A 182 -2.38 -8.85 -15.72
N CYS A 183 -3.43 -8.65 -16.51
CA CYS A 183 -4.72 -9.26 -16.26
C CYS A 183 -4.62 -10.80 -16.33
N PHE A 184 -5.00 -11.46 -15.24
CA PHE A 184 -4.97 -12.92 -15.15
C PHE A 184 -6.23 -13.54 -15.75
N ASN A 185 -6.06 -14.56 -16.58
CA ASN A 185 -7.16 -15.30 -17.18
C ASN A 185 -7.52 -16.53 -16.32
N GLU A 186 -8.53 -16.40 -15.47
CA GLU A 186 -9.00 -17.47 -14.56
C GLU A 186 -9.42 -18.77 -15.29
N LYS A 187 -9.79 -18.69 -16.59
CA LYS A 187 -10.11 -19.87 -17.39
C LYS A 187 -8.87 -20.65 -17.84
N LYS A 188 -7.68 -20.08 -17.65
CA LYS A 188 -6.38 -20.69 -17.96
C LYS A 188 -5.44 -20.58 -16.75
N PRO A 189 -5.77 -21.26 -15.64
CA PRO A 189 -5.05 -21.05 -14.37
C PRO A 189 -3.54 -21.36 -14.46
N LEU A 190 -3.13 -22.31 -15.28
CA LEU A 190 -1.71 -22.62 -15.50
C LEU A 190 -0.92 -21.54 -16.28
N SER A 191 -1.58 -20.47 -16.73
CA SER A 191 -0.90 -19.31 -17.32
C SER A 191 -0.41 -18.30 -16.29
N LEU A 192 -0.53 -18.57 -14.98
CA LEU A 192 -0.05 -17.68 -13.92
C LEU A 192 1.46 -17.47 -14.04
N THR A 193 1.88 -16.22 -13.99
CA THR A 193 3.28 -15.79 -13.90
C THR A 193 3.39 -14.73 -12.81
N SER A 194 4.62 -14.36 -12.44
CA SER A 194 4.87 -13.26 -11.49
C SER A 194 4.18 -11.95 -11.88
N ASP A 195 4.10 -11.66 -13.18
CA ASP A 195 3.51 -10.42 -13.70
C ASP A 195 2.01 -10.29 -13.44
N HIS A 196 1.35 -11.37 -12.99
CA HIS A 196 -0.06 -11.38 -12.62
C HIS A 196 -0.28 -11.11 -11.12
N LEU A 197 0.79 -11.03 -10.30
CA LEU A 197 0.72 -10.93 -8.84
C LEU A 197 1.01 -9.52 -8.36
N TYR A 198 0.37 -9.15 -7.27
CA TYR A 198 0.56 -7.87 -6.56
C TYR A 198 1.57 -7.99 -5.42
N GLY A 199 1.69 -9.16 -4.81
CA GLY A 199 2.64 -9.40 -3.73
C GLY A 199 4.06 -9.55 -4.26
N ASP A 200 5.03 -8.98 -3.54
CA ASP A 200 6.45 -9.04 -3.91
C ASP A 200 7.05 -10.44 -3.76
N ALA A 201 6.52 -11.23 -2.82
CA ALA A 201 6.92 -12.63 -2.65
C ALA A 201 5.68 -13.51 -2.46
N CYS A 202 5.57 -14.53 -3.28
CA CYS A 202 4.42 -15.43 -3.30
C CYS A 202 4.84 -16.89 -3.46
N ILE A 203 4.05 -17.80 -2.87
CA ILE A 203 4.22 -19.24 -3.04
C ILE A 203 2.89 -19.95 -2.92
N VAL A 204 2.71 -21.08 -3.61
CA VAL A 204 1.70 -22.09 -3.31
C VAL A 204 2.33 -23.47 -3.31
N ILE A 205 2.03 -24.23 -2.27
CA ILE A 205 2.53 -25.59 -2.06
C ILE A 205 1.37 -26.57 -1.88
N ASP A 206 1.62 -27.84 -2.21
CA ASP A 206 0.82 -28.97 -1.75
C ASP A 206 1.12 -29.20 -0.25
N ALA A 207 0.12 -29.06 0.61
CA ALA A 207 0.30 -29.20 2.05
C ALA A 207 0.70 -30.62 2.47
N THR A 208 0.29 -31.66 1.72
CA THR A 208 0.59 -33.06 2.03
C THR A 208 2.05 -33.39 1.75
N THR A 209 2.50 -33.06 0.55
CA THR A 209 3.86 -33.43 0.07
C THR A 209 4.91 -32.37 0.38
N GLY A 210 4.52 -31.12 0.53
CA GLY A 210 5.41 -29.96 0.61
C GLY A 210 5.95 -29.53 -0.76
N GLN A 211 5.46 -30.12 -1.85
CA GLN A 211 5.87 -29.76 -3.20
C GLN A 211 5.48 -28.32 -3.51
N VAL A 212 6.45 -27.52 -3.98
CA VAL A 212 6.21 -26.19 -4.49
C VAL A 212 5.55 -26.31 -5.87
N LEU A 213 4.35 -25.75 -6.03
CA LEU A 213 3.61 -25.75 -7.27
C LEU A 213 3.84 -24.46 -8.07
N PHE A 214 3.96 -23.33 -7.36
CA PHE A 214 4.33 -22.03 -7.93
C PHE A 214 5.09 -21.22 -6.89
N GLU A 215 6.09 -20.45 -7.34
CA GLU A 215 6.79 -19.51 -6.48
C GLU A 215 7.25 -18.26 -7.25
N HIS A 216 7.25 -17.13 -6.57
CA HIS A 216 7.82 -15.87 -6.98
C HIS A 216 8.53 -15.25 -5.78
N ASN A 217 9.84 -14.96 -5.89
CA ASN A 217 10.66 -14.39 -4.82
C ASN A 217 10.48 -15.11 -3.46
N SER A 218 10.10 -16.38 -3.46
CA SER A 218 9.62 -17.10 -2.27
C SER A 218 10.65 -17.21 -1.15
N ARG A 219 11.93 -17.05 -1.46
CA ARG A 219 13.06 -17.09 -0.52
C ARG A 219 13.66 -15.72 -0.21
N GLN A 220 13.03 -14.65 -0.71
CA GLN A 220 13.39 -13.28 -0.34
C GLN A 220 12.98 -13.02 1.11
N ARG A 221 13.87 -12.43 1.91
CA ARG A 221 13.57 -12.01 3.28
C ARG A 221 12.60 -10.83 3.25
N MET A 222 11.52 -10.97 3.97
CA MET A 222 10.43 -10.03 4.08
C MET A 222 10.00 -9.90 5.54
N TYR A 223 9.27 -8.84 5.88
CA TYR A 223 8.68 -8.69 7.21
C TYR A 223 7.34 -9.44 7.28
N PRO A 224 7.15 -10.32 8.28
CA PRO A 224 5.97 -11.18 8.36
C PRO A 224 4.72 -10.45 8.89
N ALA A 225 4.86 -9.36 9.61
CA ALA A 225 3.79 -8.77 10.41
C ALA A 225 3.10 -9.85 11.29
N SER A 226 1.79 -9.76 11.50
CA SER A 226 1.05 -10.70 12.36
C SER A 226 0.94 -12.13 11.83
N THR A 227 1.48 -12.48 10.65
CA THR A 227 1.61 -13.89 10.24
C THR A 227 2.59 -14.65 11.15
N THR A 228 3.44 -13.95 11.91
CA THR A 228 4.24 -14.46 13.03
C THR A 228 3.43 -15.32 14.01
N LYS A 229 2.16 -14.94 14.25
CA LYS A 229 1.28 -15.63 15.22
C LYS A 229 0.95 -17.07 14.84
N ILE A 230 1.25 -17.49 13.62
CA ILE A 230 1.21 -18.90 13.19
C ILE A 230 2.21 -19.72 14.02
N MET A 231 3.44 -19.23 14.19
CA MET A 231 4.45 -19.89 15.02
C MET A 231 4.07 -19.82 16.51
N THR A 232 3.51 -18.71 16.96
CA THR A 232 3.05 -18.55 18.35
C THR A 232 1.94 -19.56 18.70
N LEU A 233 0.95 -19.72 17.80
CA LEU A 233 -0.10 -20.72 17.96
C LEU A 233 0.47 -22.15 17.97
N LEU A 234 1.36 -22.46 17.03
CA LEU A 234 1.97 -23.79 16.93
C LEU A 234 2.65 -24.19 18.24
N LEU A 235 3.50 -23.33 18.79
CA LEU A 235 4.21 -23.60 20.04
C LEU A 235 3.26 -23.67 21.26
N ALA A 236 2.21 -22.84 21.27
CA ALA A 236 1.22 -22.88 22.33
C ALA A 236 0.47 -24.22 22.38
N LEU A 237 0.14 -24.77 21.23
CA LEU A 237 -0.51 -26.08 21.13
C LEU A 237 0.44 -27.22 21.49
N GLU A 238 1.71 -27.14 21.13
CA GLU A 238 2.74 -28.12 21.53
C GLU A 238 2.96 -28.11 23.06
N ALA A 239 2.77 -26.97 23.74
CA ALA A 239 2.82 -26.91 25.21
C ALA A 239 1.66 -27.64 25.90
N GLY A 240 0.53 -27.87 25.21
CA GLY A 240 -0.52 -28.78 25.67
C GLY A 240 -1.50 -28.23 26.70
N HIS A 241 -1.58 -26.90 26.89
CA HIS A 241 -2.38 -26.25 27.93
C HIS A 241 -3.76 -25.75 27.47
N LEU A 242 -4.30 -26.26 26.37
CA LEU A 242 -5.47 -25.70 25.68
C LEU A 242 -6.71 -25.51 26.58
N ASN A 243 -6.99 -26.47 27.49
CA ASN A 243 -8.17 -26.44 28.35
C ASN A 243 -7.92 -25.80 29.73
N ASP A 244 -6.69 -25.34 30.00
CA ASP A 244 -6.34 -24.79 31.31
C ASP A 244 -6.94 -23.40 31.49
N LEU A 245 -7.43 -23.15 32.72
CA LEU A 245 -7.77 -21.80 33.16
C LEU A 245 -6.48 -21.08 33.53
N VAL A 246 -6.11 -20.10 32.73
CA VAL A 246 -4.86 -19.33 32.90
C VAL A 246 -5.14 -17.95 33.49
N THR A 247 -4.16 -17.39 34.20
CA THR A 247 -4.17 -16.00 34.67
C THR A 247 -3.27 -15.19 33.74
N ILE A 248 -3.83 -14.14 33.13
CA ILE A 248 -3.12 -13.30 32.18
C ILE A 248 -1.91 -12.61 32.85
N PRO A 249 -0.70 -12.82 32.34
CA PRO A 249 0.51 -12.24 32.92
C PRO A 249 0.67 -10.75 32.62
N GLN A 250 1.57 -10.09 33.34
CA GLN A 250 1.87 -8.66 33.16
C GLN A 250 2.35 -8.32 31.75
N SER A 251 3.05 -9.22 31.08
CA SER A 251 3.54 -9.06 29.71
C SER A 251 2.46 -8.76 28.68
N ALA A 252 1.19 -9.12 28.93
CA ALA A 252 0.08 -8.76 28.06
C ALA A 252 -0.08 -7.24 27.91
N ALA A 253 0.26 -6.46 28.92
CA ALA A 253 0.21 -4.99 28.89
C ALA A 253 1.46 -4.36 28.24
N GLU A 254 2.49 -5.16 27.95
CA GLU A 254 3.79 -4.70 27.42
C GLU A 254 3.81 -4.76 25.90
N VAL A 255 2.85 -4.09 25.26
CA VAL A 255 2.73 -4.03 23.79
C VAL A 255 2.67 -2.56 23.35
N PRO A 256 3.14 -2.24 22.12
CA PRO A 256 3.02 -0.89 21.56
C PRO A 256 1.57 -0.38 21.56
N ALA A 257 1.38 0.92 21.76
CA ALA A 257 0.07 1.54 21.95
C ALA A 257 -0.88 1.43 20.73
N ASP A 258 -0.31 1.26 19.54
CA ASP A 258 -1.04 1.08 18.27
C ASP A 258 -1.25 -0.40 17.90
N SER A 259 -1.03 -1.31 18.85
CA SER A 259 -1.22 -2.76 18.66
C SER A 259 -2.67 -3.16 18.48
N SER A 260 -2.91 -4.21 17.68
CA SER A 260 -4.18 -4.96 17.74
C SER A 260 -4.30 -5.69 19.08
N LEU A 261 -5.45 -5.62 19.71
CA LEU A 261 -5.69 -6.17 21.05
C LEU A 261 -6.93 -7.07 21.09
N VAL A 262 -6.93 -8.02 22.04
CA VAL A 262 -8.14 -8.84 22.41
C VAL A 262 -9.04 -8.16 23.42
N PRO A 263 -8.80 -7.16 24.04
CA PRO A 263 -8.02 -6.54 25.06
C PRO A 263 -8.07 -7.33 26.39
N VAL A 264 -7.08 -8.13 26.63
CA VAL A 264 -6.92 -8.88 27.89
C VAL A 264 -6.13 -8.06 28.91
N HIS A 265 -6.43 -8.26 30.21
CA HIS A 265 -5.81 -7.49 31.28
C HIS A 265 -4.99 -8.39 32.22
N PRO A 266 -3.83 -7.94 32.70
CA PRO A 266 -3.07 -8.67 33.73
C PRO A 266 -3.92 -9.00 34.94
N GLY A 267 -3.89 -10.27 35.36
CA GLY A 267 -4.71 -10.81 36.46
C GLY A 267 -6.05 -11.40 36.02
N GLU A 268 -6.54 -11.07 34.83
CA GLU A 268 -7.76 -11.65 34.26
C GLU A 268 -7.62 -13.18 34.13
N LYS A 269 -8.72 -13.93 34.35
CA LYS A 269 -8.73 -15.39 34.20
C LYS A 269 -9.59 -15.80 33.02
N MET A 270 -9.02 -16.59 32.13
CA MET A 270 -9.72 -17.16 30.97
C MET A 270 -9.09 -18.50 30.56
N THR A 271 -9.77 -19.27 29.70
CA THR A 271 -9.15 -20.49 29.18
C THR A 271 -8.08 -20.17 28.13
N MET A 272 -7.04 -20.98 28.05
CA MET A 272 -6.04 -20.86 26.97
C MET A 272 -6.71 -20.92 25.59
N ASP A 273 -7.72 -21.77 25.39
CA ASP A 273 -8.50 -21.85 24.15
C ASP A 273 -9.10 -20.49 23.75
N ALA A 274 -9.71 -19.77 24.69
CA ALA A 274 -10.27 -18.45 24.44
C ALA A 274 -9.16 -17.41 24.08
N LEU A 275 -8.03 -17.47 24.78
CA LEU A 275 -6.87 -16.62 24.50
C LEU A 275 -6.30 -16.87 23.08
N LEU A 276 -6.20 -18.14 22.65
CA LEU A 276 -5.72 -18.52 21.32
C LEU A 276 -6.68 -18.13 20.20
N HIS A 277 -8.01 -18.18 20.42
CA HIS A 277 -8.98 -17.63 19.48
C HIS A 277 -8.81 -16.09 19.35
N GLY A 278 -8.58 -15.40 20.46
CA GLY A 278 -8.26 -13.97 20.45
C GLY A 278 -6.96 -13.65 19.68
N LEU A 279 -5.92 -14.45 19.91
CA LEU A 279 -4.64 -14.36 19.19
C LEU A 279 -4.84 -14.41 17.66
N ILE A 280 -5.68 -15.31 17.16
CA ILE A 280 -5.84 -15.51 15.72
C ILE A 280 -6.90 -14.59 15.12
N ILE A 281 -8.11 -14.51 15.70
CA ILE A 281 -9.25 -13.78 15.11
C ILE A 281 -9.04 -12.27 15.22
N ARG A 282 -8.68 -11.76 16.41
CA ARG A 282 -8.41 -10.32 16.64
C ARG A 282 -6.96 -9.94 16.34
N SER A 283 -6.11 -10.93 16.12
CA SER A 283 -4.67 -10.70 15.95
C SER A 283 -4.03 -10.00 17.17
N GLY A 284 -4.51 -10.30 18.40
CA GLY A 284 -4.09 -9.62 19.64
C GLY A 284 -2.60 -9.77 19.91
N ASN A 285 -1.89 -8.64 20.05
CA ASN A 285 -0.49 -8.63 20.47
C ASN A 285 -0.38 -8.87 21.99
N ASP A 286 -1.33 -8.38 22.77
CA ASP A 286 -1.52 -8.67 24.18
C ASP A 286 -1.69 -10.17 24.43
N ALA A 287 -2.55 -10.82 23.66
CA ALA A 287 -2.71 -12.28 23.72
C ALA A 287 -1.42 -13.02 23.34
N ALA A 288 -0.67 -12.53 22.34
CA ALA A 288 0.60 -13.15 21.94
C ALA A 288 1.65 -13.09 23.05
N ASN A 289 1.82 -11.95 23.74
CA ASN A 289 2.72 -11.81 24.87
C ASN A 289 2.27 -12.67 26.06
N ALA A 290 0.96 -12.72 26.33
CA ALA A 290 0.40 -13.58 27.37
C ALA A 290 0.72 -15.06 27.08
N VAL A 291 0.43 -15.54 25.88
CA VAL A 291 0.74 -16.90 25.44
C VAL A 291 2.23 -17.20 25.56
N ALA A 292 3.07 -16.29 25.09
CA ALA A 292 4.52 -16.47 25.18
C ALA A 292 5.00 -16.66 26.62
N THR A 293 4.52 -15.84 27.55
CA THR A 293 4.89 -15.98 28.97
C THR A 293 4.32 -17.26 29.60
N LEU A 294 3.07 -17.60 29.30
CA LEU A 294 2.41 -18.78 29.85
C LEU A 294 3.02 -20.10 29.37
N CYS A 295 3.48 -20.16 28.14
CA CYS A 295 4.05 -21.37 27.53
C CYS A 295 5.58 -21.43 27.63
N GLY A 296 6.26 -20.29 27.63
CA GLY A 296 7.73 -20.19 27.57
C GLY A 296 8.38 -19.74 28.88
N GLY A 297 7.60 -19.32 29.88
CA GLY A 297 8.13 -18.71 31.13
C GLY A 297 8.35 -17.19 31.01
N SER A 298 8.87 -16.73 29.88
CA SER A 298 8.99 -15.31 29.54
C SER A 298 8.81 -15.11 28.03
N VAL A 299 8.60 -13.85 27.59
CA VAL A 299 8.54 -13.51 26.14
C VAL A 299 9.87 -13.83 25.47
N ASP A 300 11.01 -13.53 26.11
CA ASP A 300 12.34 -13.76 25.55
C ASP A 300 12.63 -15.26 25.37
N GLU A 301 12.33 -16.07 26.39
CA GLU A 301 12.53 -17.54 26.31
C GLU A 301 11.62 -18.15 25.23
N PHE A 302 10.41 -17.66 25.10
CA PHE A 302 9.49 -18.10 24.03
C PHE A 302 10.01 -17.73 22.65
N VAL A 303 10.57 -16.52 22.46
CA VAL A 303 11.19 -16.09 21.20
C VAL A 303 12.38 -16.97 20.85
N VAL A 304 13.19 -17.38 21.81
CA VAL A 304 14.25 -18.38 21.60
C VAL A 304 13.65 -19.69 21.08
N ALA A 305 12.58 -20.18 21.71
CA ALA A 305 11.89 -21.40 21.27
C ALA A 305 11.29 -21.26 19.86
N MET A 306 10.73 -20.07 19.50
CA MET A 306 10.25 -19.79 18.14
C MET A 306 11.35 -19.96 17.09
N ASN A 307 12.54 -19.42 17.35
CA ASN A 307 13.67 -19.50 16.44
C ASN A 307 14.26 -20.92 16.36
N GLU A 308 14.29 -21.65 17.46
CA GLU A 308 14.68 -23.06 17.46
C GLU A 308 13.69 -23.93 16.68
N LYS A 309 12.38 -23.69 16.87
CA LYS A 309 11.34 -24.39 16.13
C LYS A 309 11.39 -24.09 14.63
N ALA A 310 11.63 -22.84 14.25
CA ALA A 310 11.82 -22.48 12.84
C ALA A 310 12.95 -23.30 12.21
N LYS A 311 14.12 -23.41 12.87
CA LYS A 311 15.23 -24.24 12.41
C LYS A 311 14.87 -25.72 12.33
N GLN A 312 14.17 -26.27 13.34
CA GLN A 312 13.73 -27.66 13.34
C GLN A 312 12.80 -28.00 12.18
N LEU A 313 11.96 -27.05 11.76
CA LEU A 313 11.07 -27.18 10.62
C LEU A 313 11.77 -26.94 9.27
N GLY A 314 13.02 -26.48 9.26
CA GLY A 314 13.75 -26.12 8.04
C GLY A 314 13.46 -24.71 7.51
N ALA A 315 12.80 -23.86 8.30
CA ALA A 315 12.56 -22.45 8.02
C ALA A 315 13.79 -21.61 8.40
N ASN A 316 14.86 -21.76 7.62
CA ASN A 316 16.21 -21.29 7.97
C ASN A 316 16.45 -19.80 7.67
N ASP A 317 15.60 -19.17 6.87
CA ASP A 317 15.66 -17.75 6.54
C ASP A 317 14.63 -16.93 7.34
N THR A 318 14.21 -17.45 8.52
CA THR A 318 13.29 -16.83 9.45
C THR A 318 13.99 -16.47 10.75
N HIS A 319 13.74 -15.27 11.26
CA HIS A 319 14.18 -14.83 12.57
C HIS A 319 13.07 -14.02 13.26
N PHE A 320 12.64 -14.49 14.42
CA PHE A 320 11.65 -13.84 15.26
C PHE A 320 12.33 -13.07 16.38
N VAL A 321 11.82 -11.86 16.71
CA VAL A 321 12.24 -11.06 17.86
C VAL A 321 11.09 -10.75 18.83
N ASN A 322 9.87 -11.11 18.44
CA ASN A 322 8.67 -11.01 19.27
C ASN A 322 7.61 -12.05 18.84
N PRO A 323 6.61 -12.38 19.68
CA PRO A 323 5.63 -13.41 19.37
C PRO A 323 4.43 -12.92 18.53
N HIS A 324 4.36 -11.63 18.18
CA HIS A 324 3.18 -11.02 17.57
C HIS A 324 3.41 -10.46 16.17
N GLY A 325 4.65 -10.20 15.78
CA GLY A 325 4.99 -9.64 14.46
C GLY A 325 4.92 -8.12 14.38
N TYR A 326 5.00 -7.41 15.50
CA TYR A 326 5.25 -5.96 15.48
C TYR A 326 6.61 -5.70 14.84
N HIS A 327 6.71 -4.62 14.08
CA HIS A 327 7.86 -4.38 13.23
C HIS A 327 9.17 -4.21 14.01
N ASP A 328 10.18 -4.92 13.55
CA ASP A 328 11.59 -4.79 13.92
C ASP A 328 12.42 -5.19 12.69
N GLU A 329 13.53 -4.51 12.43
CA GLU A 329 14.40 -4.80 11.27
C GLU A 329 14.99 -6.22 11.30
N ASN A 330 15.14 -6.80 12.48
CA ASN A 330 15.63 -8.17 12.67
C ASN A 330 14.51 -9.22 12.70
N HIS A 331 13.23 -8.80 12.57
CA HIS A 331 12.08 -9.69 12.54
C HIS A 331 11.68 -9.98 11.10
N TYR A 332 12.20 -11.02 10.52
CA TYR A 332 12.02 -11.36 9.11
C TYR A 332 11.72 -12.83 8.87
N THR A 333 11.18 -13.12 7.71
CA THR A 333 10.86 -14.46 7.22
C THR A 333 10.92 -14.50 5.70
N THR A 334 10.56 -15.63 5.10
CA THR A 334 10.32 -15.79 3.66
C THR A 334 8.96 -16.41 3.41
N ALA A 335 8.40 -16.26 2.20
CA ALA A 335 7.14 -16.90 1.85
C ALA A 335 7.25 -18.43 1.93
N TYR A 336 8.41 -18.99 1.57
CA TYR A 336 8.71 -20.41 1.68
C TYR A 336 8.71 -20.89 3.15
N ASP A 337 9.36 -20.14 4.03
CA ASP A 337 9.46 -20.50 5.44
C ASP A 337 8.09 -20.42 6.13
N LEU A 338 7.30 -19.36 5.85
CA LEU A 338 5.95 -19.26 6.38
C LEU A 338 5.04 -20.40 5.89
N ALA A 339 5.16 -20.80 4.62
CA ALA A 339 4.43 -21.96 4.12
C ALA A 339 4.84 -23.25 4.82
N THR A 340 6.14 -23.40 5.13
CA THR A 340 6.69 -24.53 5.87
C THR A 340 6.17 -24.58 7.31
N ILE A 341 6.15 -23.43 8.00
CA ILE A 341 5.64 -23.30 9.37
C ILE A 341 4.12 -23.55 9.40
N ALA A 342 3.36 -22.99 8.47
CA ALA A 342 1.92 -23.21 8.35
C ALA A 342 1.61 -24.68 8.06
N ARG A 343 2.39 -25.34 7.21
CA ARG A 343 2.27 -26.76 6.91
C ARG A 343 2.42 -27.63 8.17
N ALA A 344 3.36 -27.32 9.03
CA ALA A 344 3.53 -28.02 10.31
C ALA A 344 2.29 -27.82 11.20
N GLY A 345 1.79 -26.58 11.33
CA GLY A 345 0.58 -26.31 12.10
C GLY A 345 -0.66 -27.04 11.58
N LEU A 346 -0.85 -27.11 10.28
CA LEU A 346 -2.02 -27.77 9.66
C LEU A 346 -2.05 -29.30 9.82
N THR A 347 -1.02 -29.91 10.39
CA THR A 347 -1.07 -31.32 10.81
C THR A 347 -1.76 -31.54 12.16
N ASP A 348 -1.96 -30.48 12.93
CA ASP A 348 -2.63 -30.48 14.22
C ASP A 348 -4.12 -30.10 14.07
N VAL A 349 -5.01 -30.92 14.67
CA VAL A 349 -6.47 -30.74 14.57
C VAL A 349 -6.93 -29.47 15.29
N GLU A 350 -6.33 -29.15 16.44
CA GLU A 350 -6.67 -27.93 17.22
C GLU A 350 -6.15 -26.68 16.51
N PHE A 351 -4.99 -26.76 15.89
CA PHE A 351 -4.51 -25.69 15.03
C PHE A 351 -5.52 -25.39 13.91
N CYS A 352 -5.94 -26.42 13.18
CA CYS A 352 -6.94 -26.29 12.12
C CYS A 352 -8.25 -25.68 12.65
N ARG A 353 -8.74 -26.16 13.79
CA ARG A 353 -9.98 -25.67 14.43
C ARG A 353 -9.90 -24.18 14.74
N ILE A 354 -8.77 -23.71 15.29
CA ILE A 354 -8.58 -22.30 15.68
C ILE A 354 -8.43 -21.41 14.45
N VAL A 355 -7.60 -21.77 13.47
CA VAL A 355 -7.33 -20.93 12.30
C VAL A 355 -8.50 -20.85 11.31
N THR A 356 -9.43 -21.82 11.34
CA THR A 356 -10.64 -21.80 10.51
C THR A 356 -11.87 -21.23 11.23
N CYS A 357 -11.72 -20.84 12.50
CA CYS A 357 -12.82 -20.29 13.28
C CYS A 357 -13.20 -18.89 12.80
N LEU A 358 -14.40 -18.73 12.25
CA LEU A 358 -14.90 -17.45 11.75
C LEU A 358 -15.54 -16.59 12.84
N SER A 359 -16.04 -17.22 13.91
CA SER A 359 -16.66 -16.53 15.03
C SER A 359 -16.48 -17.33 16.31
N TYR A 360 -16.05 -16.66 17.39
CA TYR A 360 -15.85 -17.28 18.69
C TYR A 360 -16.51 -16.43 19.78
N ALA A 361 -17.39 -17.06 20.57
CA ALA A 361 -18.03 -16.42 21.73
C ALA A 361 -17.01 -16.37 22.89
N LEU A 362 -16.45 -15.19 23.12
CA LEU A 362 -15.52 -14.96 24.20
C LEU A 362 -16.28 -14.80 25.52
N PRO A 363 -16.11 -15.68 26.50
CA PRO A 363 -16.87 -15.64 27.76
C PRO A 363 -16.62 -14.35 28.54
N ALA A 364 -17.61 -13.94 29.35
CA ALA A 364 -17.40 -12.89 30.35
C ALA A 364 -16.38 -13.37 31.38
N THR A 365 -15.60 -12.44 31.89
CA THR A 365 -14.70 -12.60 33.05
C THR A 365 -15.10 -11.62 34.15
N ASP A 366 -14.44 -11.65 35.29
CA ASP A 366 -14.67 -10.65 36.34
C ASP A 366 -14.32 -9.23 35.89
N ASP A 367 -13.42 -9.10 34.88
CA ASP A 367 -12.86 -7.85 34.41
C ASP A 367 -13.55 -7.28 33.15
N ARG A 368 -14.31 -8.11 32.41
CA ARG A 368 -14.97 -7.69 31.16
C ARG A 368 -16.24 -8.50 30.85
N PRO A 369 -17.21 -7.89 30.11
CA PRO A 369 -18.38 -8.64 29.62
C PRO A 369 -17.99 -9.66 28.54
N SER A 370 -18.92 -10.57 28.23
CA SER A 370 -18.78 -11.44 27.06
C SER A 370 -18.71 -10.63 25.76
N ASP A 371 -17.95 -11.12 24.80
CA ASP A 371 -17.80 -10.52 23.45
C ASP A 371 -17.89 -11.62 22.39
N VAL A 372 -18.08 -11.24 21.13
CA VAL A 372 -18.04 -12.15 19.98
C VAL A 372 -16.91 -11.71 19.06
N LEU A 373 -15.87 -12.50 19.02
CA LEU A 373 -14.79 -12.32 18.06
C LEU A 373 -15.28 -12.77 16.69
N THR A 374 -15.14 -11.92 15.67
CA THR A 374 -15.55 -12.24 14.29
C THR A 374 -14.41 -12.01 13.33
N CYS A 375 -14.18 -12.97 12.46
CA CYS A 375 -13.23 -12.84 11.35
C CYS A 375 -13.75 -11.85 10.32
N THR A 376 -12.89 -10.93 9.89
CA THR A 376 -13.23 -9.86 8.92
C THR A 376 -12.63 -10.09 7.54
N HIS A 377 -12.22 -11.32 7.24
CA HIS A 377 -11.61 -11.63 5.94
C HIS A 377 -12.70 -11.93 4.91
N GLU A 378 -12.78 -11.10 3.87
CA GLU A 378 -13.74 -11.25 2.79
C GLU A 378 -13.56 -12.54 1.95
N LEU A 379 -12.43 -13.21 2.08
CA LEU A 379 -12.21 -14.55 1.50
C LEU A 379 -13.26 -15.58 1.94
N PHE A 380 -13.89 -15.36 3.10
CA PHE A 380 -14.92 -16.25 3.67
C PHE A 380 -16.35 -15.72 3.51
N ASP A 381 -16.53 -14.50 2.98
CA ASP A 381 -17.85 -13.91 2.77
C ASP A 381 -18.38 -14.30 1.38
N PRO A 382 -19.47 -15.10 1.30
CA PRO A 382 -20.04 -15.52 0.01
C PRO A 382 -20.52 -14.37 -0.87
N GLU A 383 -20.81 -13.19 -0.30
CA GLU A 383 -21.25 -12.01 -1.05
C GLU A 383 -20.07 -11.17 -1.57
N SER A 384 -18.84 -11.47 -1.14
CA SER A 384 -17.64 -10.74 -1.58
C SER A 384 -17.12 -11.26 -2.92
N GLU A 385 -16.61 -10.35 -3.76
CA GLU A 385 -15.87 -10.69 -4.99
C GLU A 385 -14.58 -11.50 -4.72
N TYR A 386 -14.07 -11.43 -3.49
CA TYR A 386 -12.85 -12.14 -3.05
C TYR A 386 -13.15 -13.55 -2.52
N TYR A 387 -14.41 -13.94 -2.44
CA TYR A 387 -14.82 -15.21 -1.88
C TYR A 387 -14.13 -16.43 -2.49
N ILE A 388 -13.67 -17.32 -1.62
CA ILE A 388 -13.08 -18.61 -1.99
C ILE A 388 -13.82 -19.70 -1.17
N PRO A 389 -14.74 -20.46 -1.80
CA PRO A 389 -15.64 -21.38 -1.08
C PRO A 389 -14.93 -22.53 -0.35
N TYR A 390 -13.65 -22.74 -0.66
CA TYR A 390 -12.81 -23.80 -0.08
C TYR A 390 -11.64 -23.24 0.74
N ALA A 391 -11.62 -21.95 1.03
CA ALA A 391 -10.61 -21.34 1.89
C ALA A 391 -10.75 -21.82 3.35
N ALA A 392 -9.62 -22.00 4.02
CA ALA A 392 -9.53 -22.60 5.36
C ALA A 392 -8.52 -21.86 6.27
N GLY A 393 -8.68 -20.56 6.44
CA GLY A 393 -7.76 -19.75 7.26
C GLY A 393 -6.56 -19.31 6.43
N VAL A 394 -5.39 -18.92 6.94
CA VAL A 394 -4.81 -19.15 8.26
C VAL A 394 -4.63 -17.83 9.03
N LYS A 395 -3.83 -16.85 8.49
CA LYS A 395 -3.52 -15.59 9.18
C LYS A 395 -3.17 -14.46 8.24
N SER A 396 -3.69 -13.28 8.49
CA SER A 396 -3.29 -12.02 7.87
C SER A 396 -2.28 -11.26 8.75
N GLY A 397 -1.55 -10.34 8.13
CA GLY A 397 -0.66 -9.41 8.82
C GLY A 397 -0.52 -8.11 8.06
N TYR A 398 -0.29 -7.02 8.80
CA TYR A 398 0.00 -5.72 8.26
C TYR A 398 0.88 -4.90 9.21
N THR A 399 1.90 -4.29 8.68
CA THR A 399 2.60 -3.12 9.21
C THR A 399 2.98 -2.23 8.03
N SER A 400 3.29 -0.96 8.27
CA SER A 400 3.71 -0.05 7.18
C SER A 400 4.93 -0.56 6.42
N ALA A 401 5.84 -1.28 7.10
CA ALA A 401 7.06 -1.84 6.50
C ALA A 401 6.81 -3.21 5.82
N ALA A 402 5.84 -4.00 6.31
CA ALA A 402 5.54 -5.33 5.78
C ALA A 402 4.55 -5.29 4.61
N GLY A 403 3.80 -4.19 4.42
CA GLY A 403 2.64 -4.21 3.55
C GLY A 403 1.59 -5.22 4.03
N PHE A 404 0.70 -5.64 3.15
CA PHE A 404 -0.30 -6.66 3.48
C PHE A 404 0.25 -8.05 3.22
N CYS A 405 0.28 -8.86 4.27
CA CYS A 405 0.74 -10.24 4.27
C CYS A 405 -0.43 -11.18 4.53
N TYR A 406 -0.46 -12.31 3.83
CA TYR A 406 -1.47 -13.33 4.06
C TYR A 406 -0.89 -14.74 3.90
N VAL A 407 -1.19 -15.60 4.86
CA VAL A 407 -0.99 -17.05 4.78
C VAL A 407 -2.38 -17.67 4.76
N GLY A 408 -2.70 -18.44 3.74
CA GLY A 408 -3.99 -19.10 3.59
C GLY A 408 -3.83 -20.57 3.28
N ALA A 409 -4.80 -21.36 3.71
CA ALA A 409 -4.99 -22.73 3.29
C ALA A 409 -6.28 -22.85 2.46
N ALA A 410 -6.34 -23.85 1.61
CA ALA A 410 -7.54 -24.19 0.84
C ALA A 410 -7.65 -25.69 0.73
N GLN A 411 -8.87 -26.24 0.99
CA GLN A 411 -9.10 -27.67 1.01
C GLN A 411 -10.21 -28.07 0.05
N THR A 412 -9.89 -29.02 -0.84
CA THR A 412 -10.86 -29.66 -1.75
C THR A 412 -10.69 -31.17 -1.73
N LYS A 413 -11.48 -31.87 -2.54
CA LYS A 413 -11.28 -33.33 -2.72
C LYS A 413 -9.95 -33.69 -3.40
N GLN A 414 -9.31 -32.74 -4.07
CA GLN A 414 -8.00 -32.96 -4.71
C GLN A 414 -6.83 -32.92 -3.71
N GLY A 415 -7.03 -32.25 -2.58
CA GLY A 415 -6.02 -32.09 -1.53
C GLY A 415 -6.09 -30.74 -0.85
N THR A 416 -5.09 -30.46 -0.03
CA THR A 416 -4.95 -29.19 0.68
C THR A 416 -3.77 -28.40 0.11
N LEU A 417 -4.00 -27.14 -0.19
CA LEU A 417 -2.98 -26.18 -0.59
C LEU A 417 -2.67 -25.20 0.54
N ILE A 418 -1.44 -24.72 0.57
CA ILE A 418 -1.04 -23.56 1.36
C ILE A 418 -0.49 -22.52 0.39
N ALA A 419 -0.98 -21.30 0.49
CA ALA A 419 -0.46 -20.16 -0.26
C ALA A 419 -0.02 -19.05 0.69
N VAL A 420 1.04 -18.34 0.32
CA VAL A 420 1.56 -17.18 1.04
C VAL A 420 1.73 -16.04 0.06
N VAL A 421 1.29 -14.86 0.49
CA VAL A 421 1.50 -13.58 -0.20
C VAL A 421 2.10 -12.62 0.80
N LEU A 422 3.24 -12.03 0.47
CA LEU A 422 3.93 -11.03 1.30
C LEU A 422 4.06 -9.72 0.53
N HIS A 423 3.92 -8.62 1.27
CA HIS A 423 4.10 -7.26 0.80
C HIS A 423 3.17 -6.88 -0.36
N ALA A 424 1.90 -7.25 -0.28
CA ALA A 424 0.89 -6.72 -1.21
C ALA A 424 0.54 -5.27 -0.86
N PRO A 425 0.17 -4.42 -1.84
CA PRO A 425 -0.09 -3.00 -1.62
C PRO A 425 -1.37 -2.73 -0.82
N THR A 426 -2.37 -3.59 -0.94
CA THR A 426 -3.63 -3.52 -0.18
C THR A 426 -4.08 -4.91 0.25
N ARG A 427 -4.98 -4.95 1.25
CA ARG A 427 -5.60 -6.20 1.72
C ARG A 427 -6.32 -6.93 0.58
N ASN A 428 -7.08 -6.21 -0.21
CA ASN A 428 -7.85 -6.77 -1.32
C ASN A 428 -6.94 -7.37 -2.41
N ARG A 429 -5.78 -6.76 -2.65
CA ARG A 429 -4.79 -7.28 -3.60
C ARG A 429 -4.14 -8.57 -3.11
N ALA A 430 -3.88 -8.69 -1.82
CA ALA A 430 -3.45 -9.95 -1.24
C ALA A 430 -4.52 -11.05 -1.44
N TRP A 431 -5.81 -10.75 -1.29
CA TRP A 431 -6.89 -11.70 -1.52
C TRP A 431 -7.04 -12.11 -2.99
N LEU A 432 -6.89 -11.17 -3.93
CA LEU A 432 -6.87 -11.50 -5.37
C LEU A 432 -5.72 -12.44 -5.72
N ASP A 433 -4.54 -12.21 -5.15
CA ASP A 433 -3.41 -13.10 -5.38
C ASP A 433 -3.63 -14.49 -4.77
N MET A 434 -4.26 -14.57 -3.58
CA MET A 434 -4.67 -15.86 -3.01
C MET A 434 -5.59 -16.65 -3.96
N LYS A 435 -6.59 -15.99 -4.59
CA LYS A 435 -7.48 -16.63 -5.58
C LYS A 435 -6.68 -17.19 -6.76
N LYS A 436 -5.75 -16.41 -7.32
CA LYS A 436 -4.91 -16.82 -8.46
C LYS A 436 -4.01 -18.00 -8.08
N LEU A 437 -3.33 -17.92 -6.92
CA LEU A 437 -2.45 -18.97 -6.41
C LEU A 437 -3.19 -20.29 -6.17
N PHE A 438 -4.35 -20.26 -5.52
CA PHE A 438 -5.15 -21.47 -5.31
C PHE A 438 -5.70 -22.03 -6.62
N SER A 439 -6.17 -21.17 -7.52
CA SER A 439 -6.64 -21.60 -8.85
C SER A 439 -5.52 -22.30 -9.63
N TYR A 440 -4.31 -21.73 -9.63
CA TYR A 440 -3.14 -22.36 -10.22
C TYR A 440 -2.79 -23.68 -9.54
N GLY A 441 -2.70 -23.67 -8.20
CA GLY A 441 -2.29 -24.84 -7.41
C GLY A 441 -3.17 -26.06 -7.69
N TYR A 442 -4.50 -25.90 -7.66
CA TYR A 442 -5.42 -27.00 -7.97
C TYR A 442 -5.34 -27.47 -9.43
N ALA A 443 -5.03 -26.58 -10.35
CA ALA A 443 -4.80 -26.98 -11.74
C ALA A 443 -3.47 -27.75 -11.93
N ALA A 444 -2.48 -27.47 -11.09
CA ALA A 444 -1.16 -28.09 -11.11
C ALA A 444 -1.08 -29.42 -10.33
N MET A 445 -1.99 -29.69 -9.40
CA MET A 445 -2.07 -30.93 -8.62
C MET A 445 -2.56 -32.17 -9.41
N LYS A 446 -2.63 -32.11 -10.72
CA LYS A 446 -3.13 -33.19 -11.59
C LYS A 446 -2.18 -34.38 -11.71
#